data_80ad002f738b8ce9452dae4b2228753f
#
_entry.id   80ad002f738b8ce9452dae4b2228753f
#
_cell.length_a   1.000
_cell.length_b   1.000
_cell.length_c   1.000
_cell.angle_alpha   90.00
_cell.angle_beta   90.00
_cell.angle_gamma   90.00
#
_symmetry.space_group_name_H-M   'P 1'
#
loop_
_entity.id
_entity.type
_entity.pdbx_description
1 polymer ?
#
loop_
_entity_poly.entity_id
_entity_poly.type
_entity_poly.pdbx_seq_one_letter_code
_entity_poly.pdbx_strand_id
1 'polypeptide(L)'
;MTVYEMRTYTLHVGKMAEAVKLYTQFGYPALQKGGHDTKLIGSFQADTGMINHLVHLWKFDDDADRRAHWAAVFANPDFMEGFAAHFRPLVLSQEVKLLTAAPWGPHP
;
A
#
# COMPACT_ATOMS: atom_id res chain seq x y z
N MET A 1 -1.06 20.97 -2.51
CA MET A 1 -0.31 20.29 -3.60
C MET A 1 -0.55 18.80 -3.50
N THR A 2 -1.01 18.20 -4.57
CA THR A 2 -1.25 16.76 -4.63
C THR A 2 0.05 16.00 -4.43
N VAL A 3 0.02 14.98 -3.58
CA VAL A 3 1.16 14.13 -3.28
C VAL A 3 0.78 12.68 -3.62
N TYR A 4 1.66 12.00 -4.34
CA TYR A 4 1.54 10.57 -4.58
C TYR A 4 2.50 9.83 -3.67
N GLU A 5 2.08 8.71 -3.13
CA GLU A 5 2.94 7.86 -2.33
C GLU A 5 3.02 6.49 -2.97
N MET A 6 4.24 6.09 -3.32
CA MET A 6 4.50 4.75 -3.85
C MET A 6 5.16 3.92 -2.76
N ARG A 7 4.44 2.90 -2.31
CA ARG A 7 4.95 1.93 -1.32
C ARG A 7 5.37 0.67 -2.04
N THR A 8 6.63 0.31 -1.89
CA THR A 8 7.16 -0.92 -2.46
C THR A 8 7.58 -1.83 -1.31
N TYR A 9 6.97 -2.99 -1.21
CA TYR A 9 7.35 -4.03 -0.27
C TYR A 9 8.17 -5.08 -0.98
N THR A 10 9.37 -5.35 -0.46
CA THR A 10 10.16 -6.50 -0.90
C THR A 10 9.86 -7.66 0.03
N LEU A 11 9.33 -8.73 -0.51
CA LEU A 11 8.95 -9.93 0.25
C LEU A 11 10.11 -10.91 0.30
N HIS A 12 10.09 -11.78 1.29
CA HIS A 12 10.96 -12.95 1.29
C HIS A 12 10.62 -13.86 0.10
N VAL A 13 11.63 -14.53 -0.44
CA VAL A 13 11.47 -15.43 -1.58
C VAL A 13 10.40 -16.49 -1.27
N GLY A 14 9.49 -16.69 -2.21
CA GLY A 14 8.44 -17.69 -2.08
C GLY A 14 7.20 -17.23 -1.31
N LYS A 15 7.13 -15.95 -0.90
CA LYS A 15 6.02 -15.44 -0.07
C LYS A 15 4.97 -14.63 -0.83
N MET A 16 5.15 -14.44 -2.14
CA MET A 16 4.21 -13.61 -2.91
C MET A 16 2.79 -14.17 -2.89
N ALA A 17 2.61 -15.47 -3.08
CA ALA A 17 1.28 -16.08 -3.11
C ALA A 17 0.55 -15.90 -1.78
N GLU A 18 1.24 -16.08 -0.66
CA GLU A 18 0.67 -15.88 0.68
C GLU A 18 0.33 -14.41 0.92
N ALA A 19 1.21 -13.49 0.51
CA ALA A 19 0.98 -12.06 0.63
C ALA A 19 -0.24 -11.61 -0.17
N VAL A 20 -0.37 -12.06 -1.40
CA VAL A 20 -1.53 -11.77 -2.26
C VAL A 20 -2.82 -12.29 -1.64
N LYS A 21 -2.77 -13.50 -1.10
CA LYS A 21 -3.92 -14.10 -0.41
C LYS A 21 -4.34 -13.28 0.81
N LEU A 22 -3.38 -12.86 1.63
CA LEU A 22 -3.65 -12.03 2.80
C LEU A 22 -4.28 -10.68 2.42
N TYR A 23 -3.74 -10.02 1.40
CA TYR A 23 -4.30 -8.75 0.92
C TYR A 23 -5.71 -8.94 0.36
N THR A 24 -5.93 -9.98 -0.43
CA THR A 24 -7.23 -10.24 -1.06
C THR A 24 -8.29 -10.56 -0.02
N GLN A 25 -7.97 -11.36 0.98
CA GLN A 25 -8.95 -11.85 1.96
C GLN A 25 -9.13 -10.92 3.15
N PHE A 26 -8.09 -10.20 3.56
CA PHE A 26 -8.11 -9.42 4.81
C PHE A 26 -7.67 -7.97 4.66
N GLY A 27 -6.57 -7.71 3.93
CA GLY A 27 -5.98 -6.37 3.87
C GLY A 27 -6.86 -5.37 3.13
N TYR A 28 -7.17 -5.66 1.89
CA TYR A 28 -8.02 -4.77 1.08
C TYR A 28 -9.44 -4.65 1.63
N PRO A 29 -10.10 -5.75 2.03
CA PRO A 29 -11.41 -5.64 2.68
C PRO A 29 -11.40 -4.78 3.95
N ALA A 30 -10.35 -4.83 4.76
CA ALA A 30 -10.23 -3.98 5.95
C ALA A 30 -10.09 -2.51 5.56
N LEU A 31 -9.32 -2.19 4.52
CA LEU A 31 -9.22 -0.84 3.99
C LEU A 31 -10.58 -0.33 3.51
N GLN A 32 -11.32 -1.15 2.75
CA GLN A 32 -12.65 -0.79 2.25
C GLN A 32 -13.63 -0.55 3.40
N LYS A 33 -13.68 -1.44 4.37
CA LYS A 33 -14.58 -1.34 5.52
C LYS A 33 -14.32 -0.08 6.33
N GLY A 34 -13.05 0.31 6.48
CA GLY A 34 -12.68 1.54 7.20
C GLY A 34 -12.79 2.81 6.35
N GLY A 35 -13.15 2.71 5.07
CA GLY A 35 -13.19 3.85 4.16
C GLY A 35 -11.80 4.36 3.76
N HIS A 36 -10.75 3.54 3.95
CA HIS A 36 -9.36 3.94 3.69
C HIS A 36 -8.92 3.69 2.25
N ASP A 37 -9.71 2.97 1.46
CA ASP A 37 -9.38 2.60 0.09
C ASP A 37 -9.57 3.75 -0.91
N THR A 38 -10.25 4.83 -0.51
CA THR A 38 -10.58 5.94 -1.43
C THR A 38 -9.36 6.67 -1.97
N LYS A 39 -8.23 6.59 -1.29
CA LYS A 39 -6.97 7.22 -1.72
C LYS A 39 -6.05 6.25 -2.48
N LEU A 40 -6.41 4.98 -2.55
CA LEU A 40 -5.63 3.98 -3.28
C LEU A 40 -5.96 4.06 -4.76
N ILE A 41 -4.95 4.27 -5.61
CA ILE A 41 -5.13 4.40 -7.06
C ILE A 41 -4.48 3.27 -7.86
N GLY A 42 -3.73 2.39 -7.22
CA GLY A 42 -3.18 1.23 -7.90
C GLY A 42 -2.48 0.28 -6.94
N SER A 43 -2.59 -1.01 -7.22
CA SER A 43 -1.88 -2.06 -6.50
C SER A 43 -1.35 -3.06 -7.53
N PHE A 44 -0.07 -3.39 -7.44
CA PHE A 44 0.62 -4.18 -8.44
C PHE A 44 1.52 -5.21 -7.77
N GLN A 45 1.62 -6.37 -8.39
CA GLN A 45 2.65 -7.36 -8.06
C GLN A 45 3.62 -7.47 -9.24
N ALA A 46 4.91 -7.57 -8.94
CA ALA A 46 5.92 -7.65 -9.99
C ALA A 46 5.82 -8.99 -10.73
N ASP A 47 5.87 -8.91 -12.07
CA ASP A 47 5.88 -10.09 -12.95
C ASP A 47 7.30 -10.45 -13.37
N THR A 48 8.13 -9.45 -13.65
CA THR A 48 9.52 -9.63 -14.07
C THR A 48 10.42 -8.67 -13.29
N GLY A 49 11.73 -8.80 -13.44
CA GLY A 49 12.70 -7.99 -12.73
C GLY A 49 12.77 -8.39 -11.25
N MET A 50 12.54 -7.45 -10.36
CA MET A 50 12.50 -7.72 -8.91
C MET A 50 11.15 -8.36 -8.54
N ILE A 51 11.03 -9.65 -8.73
CA ILE A 51 9.77 -10.40 -8.70
C ILE A 51 9.13 -10.53 -7.31
N ASN A 52 9.84 -10.18 -6.24
CA ASN A 52 9.30 -10.25 -4.88
C ASN A 52 8.72 -8.91 -4.40
N HIS A 53 8.37 -8.03 -5.33
CA HIS A 53 7.84 -6.72 -5.02
C HIS A 53 6.31 -6.66 -5.12
N LEU A 54 5.68 -6.08 -4.09
CA LEU A 54 4.33 -5.54 -4.14
C LEU A 54 4.41 -4.03 -4.13
N VAL A 55 3.67 -3.38 -5.03
CA VAL A 55 3.69 -1.92 -5.18
C VAL A 55 2.28 -1.39 -5.00
N HIS A 56 2.13 -0.41 -4.13
CA HIS A 56 0.86 0.32 -3.93
C HIS A 56 1.08 1.79 -4.24
N LEU A 57 0.18 2.37 -5.03
CA LEU A 57 0.21 3.78 -5.36
C LEU A 57 -1.00 4.46 -4.73
N TRP A 58 -0.72 5.47 -3.91
CA TRP A 58 -1.71 6.27 -3.20
C TRP A 58 -1.68 7.71 -3.71
N LYS A 59 -2.82 8.39 -3.62
CA LYS A 59 -2.94 9.79 -4.01
C LYS A 59 -3.62 10.58 -2.89
N PHE A 60 -2.96 11.65 -2.46
CA PHE A 60 -3.43 12.51 -1.38
C PHE A 60 -3.52 13.96 -1.84
N ASP A 61 -4.45 14.72 -1.26
CA ASP A 61 -4.63 16.14 -1.58
C ASP A 61 -3.38 16.95 -1.20
N ASP A 62 -2.75 16.59 -0.08
CA ASP A 62 -1.52 17.19 0.43
C ASP A 62 -0.87 16.26 1.47
N ASP A 63 0.23 16.70 2.08
CA ASP A 63 0.93 15.90 3.08
C ASP A 63 0.12 15.73 4.38
N ALA A 64 -0.67 16.73 4.74
CA ALA A 64 -1.55 16.63 5.92
C ALA A 64 -2.62 15.54 5.73
N ASP A 65 -3.21 15.47 4.53
CA ASP A 65 -4.16 14.43 4.15
C ASP A 65 -3.50 13.04 4.23
N ARG A 66 -2.27 12.92 3.74
CA ARG A 66 -1.50 11.68 3.80
C ARG A 66 -1.25 11.22 5.24
N ARG A 67 -0.83 12.14 6.10
CA ARG A 67 -0.56 11.82 7.51
C ARG A 67 -1.82 11.43 8.26
N ALA A 68 -2.92 12.12 8.03
CA ALA A 68 -4.23 11.79 8.62
C ALA A 68 -4.70 10.41 8.17
N HIS A 69 -4.53 10.08 6.89
CA HIS A 69 -4.88 8.77 6.34
C HIS A 69 -4.14 7.64 7.08
N TRP A 70 -2.81 7.74 7.18
CA TRP A 70 -2.03 6.68 7.81
C TRP A 70 -2.28 6.60 9.31
N ALA A 71 -2.52 7.71 9.99
CA ALA A 71 -2.91 7.70 11.39
C ALA A 71 -4.22 6.90 11.58
N ALA A 72 -5.20 7.10 10.70
CA ALA A 72 -6.47 6.38 10.76
C ALA A 72 -6.29 4.88 10.45
N VAL A 73 -5.50 4.54 9.44
CA VAL A 73 -5.21 3.13 9.07
C VAL A 73 -4.52 2.41 10.24
N PHE A 74 -3.51 3.04 10.83
CA PHE A 74 -2.74 2.42 11.92
C PHE A 74 -3.54 2.35 13.23
N ALA A 75 -4.60 3.12 13.38
CA ALA A 75 -5.52 3.03 14.50
C ALA A 75 -6.64 2.01 14.27
N ASN A 76 -6.74 1.42 13.08
CA ASN A 76 -7.79 0.47 12.72
C ASN A 76 -7.37 -0.96 13.07
N PRO A 77 -7.98 -1.60 14.10
CA PRO A 77 -7.60 -2.95 14.50
C PRO A 77 -7.90 -4.01 13.44
N ASP A 78 -8.94 -3.84 12.62
CA ASP A 78 -9.23 -4.79 11.53
C ASP A 78 -8.06 -4.87 10.56
N PHE A 79 -7.42 -3.72 10.27
CA PHE A 79 -6.25 -3.68 9.40
C PHE A 79 -4.99 -4.13 10.14
N MET A 80 -4.72 -3.57 11.32
CA MET A 80 -3.45 -3.81 12.02
C MET A 80 -3.37 -5.19 12.63
N GLU A 81 -4.42 -5.65 13.31
CA GLU A 81 -4.45 -6.97 13.97
C GLU A 81 -4.91 -8.07 13.02
N GLY A 82 -5.91 -7.77 12.18
CA GLY A 82 -6.49 -8.74 11.27
C GLY A 82 -5.66 -9.00 10.02
N PHE A 83 -4.81 -8.05 9.63
CA PHE A 83 -4.00 -8.17 8.41
C PHE A 83 -2.51 -7.91 8.63
N ALA A 84 -2.15 -6.70 9.07
CA ALA A 84 -0.74 -6.27 9.10
C ALA A 84 0.13 -7.18 9.97
N ALA A 85 -0.40 -7.65 11.10
CA ALA A 85 0.32 -8.56 11.98
C ALA A 85 0.71 -9.87 11.30
N HIS A 86 -0.09 -10.32 10.32
CA HIS A 86 0.16 -11.54 9.55
C HIS A 86 1.00 -11.29 8.30
N PHE A 87 0.88 -10.09 7.72
CA PHE A 87 1.60 -9.71 6.51
C PHE A 87 3.06 -9.32 6.78
N ARG A 88 3.30 -8.54 7.83
CA ARG A 88 4.63 -8.02 8.15
C ARG A 88 5.74 -9.08 8.23
N PRO A 89 5.50 -10.28 8.78
CA PRO A 89 6.53 -11.33 8.77
C PRO A 89 6.98 -11.78 7.38
N LEU A 90 6.19 -11.51 6.34
CA LEU A 90 6.52 -11.86 4.96
C LEU A 90 7.42 -10.80 4.30
N VAL A 91 7.57 -9.63 4.91
CA VAL A 91 8.26 -8.48 4.34
C VAL A 91 9.72 -8.48 4.76
N LEU A 92 10.61 -8.45 3.78
CA LEU A 92 12.05 -8.29 3.99
C LEU A 92 12.41 -6.82 4.21
N SER A 93 11.87 -5.94 3.36
CA SER A 93 12.08 -4.49 3.43
C SER A 93 10.94 -3.75 2.76
N GLN A 94 10.83 -2.46 3.07
CA GLN A 94 9.84 -1.60 2.42
C GLN A 94 10.46 -0.24 2.08
N GLU A 95 9.98 0.34 1.00
CA GLU A 95 10.35 1.70 0.58
C GLU A 95 9.07 2.52 0.46
N VAL A 96 9.12 3.74 0.97
CA VAL A 96 8.03 4.72 0.82
C VAL A 96 8.63 5.90 0.05
N LYS A 97 8.12 6.13 -1.16
CA LYS A 97 8.57 7.21 -2.02
C LYS A 97 7.45 8.21 -2.23
N LEU A 98 7.69 9.47 -1.92
CA LEU A 98 6.74 10.55 -2.20
C LEU A 98 7.06 11.13 -3.57
N LEU A 99 6.01 11.30 -4.38
CA LEU A 99 6.12 11.78 -5.75
C LEU A 99 5.23 13.01 -5.93
N THR A 100 5.70 13.95 -6.74
CA THR A 100 4.88 15.05 -7.23
C THR A 100 4.61 14.83 -8.71
N ALA A 101 3.44 15.28 -9.19
CA ALA A 101 3.11 15.18 -10.60
C ALA A 101 4.13 15.95 -11.44
N ALA A 102 4.55 15.36 -12.57
CA ALA A 102 5.36 16.08 -13.55
C ALA A 102 4.52 17.16 -14.23
N PRO A 103 5.15 18.21 -14.83
CA PRO A 103 4.39 19.26 -15.53
C PRO A 103 3.59 18.75 -16.73
N TRP A 104 3.86 17.52 -17.18
CA TRP A 104 3.12 16.86 -18.25
C TRP A 104 2.44 15.61 -17.68
N GLY A 105 1.32 15.20 -18.27
CA GLY A 105 0.55 14.04 -17.78
C GLY A 105 0.21 13.10 -18.89
N PRO A 106 -0.50 11.97 -18.54
CA PRO A 106 -1.55 11.90 -17.51
C PRO A 106 -1.06 11.69 -16.07
N HIS A 107 -1.95 12.09 -15.13
CA HIS A 107 -1.75 11.87 -13.70
C HIS A 107 -3.01 11.18 -13.15
N PRO A 108 -2.95 9.89 -12.86
CA PRO A 108 -4.10 9.16 -12.34
C PRO A 108 -4.58 9.67 -10.98
#